data_04bbc727a6044fb95ae68b07a7b03595
#
_entry.id   04bbc727a6044fb95ae68b07a7b03595
#
_cell.length_a   1.000
_cell.length_b   1.000
_cell.length_c   1.000
_cell.angle_alpha   90.00
_cell.angle_beta   90.00
_cell.angle_gamma   90.00
#
_symmetry.space_group_name_H-M   'P 1'
#
loop_
_entity.id
_entity.type
_entity.pdbx_description
1 polymer ?
#
loop_
_entity_poly.entity_id
_entity_poly.type
_entity_poly.pdbx_seq_one_letter_code
_entity_poly.pdbx_strand_id
1 'polypeptide(L)'
;KYMTDFKKRKTVVKALCLHIAHDCNLACKYCFAEEGEYHGRRALMSLEVGKKALDFLVANSGNRRNLEVDFFGGEPLMNWDVVKELVKYGRSLEKEHNKLFRFTLTTNGVLLNDEVMEFCNKEMSNVVLSLDGRKEVNDKMRPFRNGKGSYDLIVPKFQKFAESRNQTNYYVRGTFTRNNLDFSKDVLHYADLGFKQMSMEPVVASPEDDYAIREEDLPSILEEYDKLADAYLEY
;
A
#
# COMPACT_ATOMS: atom_id res chain seq x y z
N LYS A 1 16.53 31.89 -11.30
CA LYS A 1 16.13 31.42 -12.65
C LYS A 1 15.25 30.17 -12.58
N TYR A 2 15.59 29.16 -11.77
CA TYR A 2 14.79 27.90 -11.66
C TYR A 2 13.42 28.07 -11.02
N MET A 3 13.26 28.95 -10.01
CA MET A 3 11.97 29.17 -9.34
C MET A 3 10.94 29.91 -10.20
N THR A 4 11.37 30.81 -11.09
CA THR A 4 10.49 31.52 -12.03
C THR A 4 9.99 30.61 -13.15
N ASP A 5 10.78 29.64 -13.59
CA ASP A 5 10.38 28.64 -14.59
C ASP A 5 9.40 27.62 -14.01
N PHE A 6 9.50 27.30 -12.72
CA PHE A 6 8.56 26.41 -12.05
C PHE A 6 7.11 26.94 -12.07
N LYS A 7 6.93 28.22 -11.80
CA LYS A 7 5.63 28.90 -11.83
C LYS A 7 4.98 28.96 -13.23
N LYS A 8 5.78 28.79 -14.29
CA LYS A 8 5.30 28.80 -15.69
C LYS A 8 4.99 27.40 -16.24
N ARG A 9 5.32 26.34 -15.51
CA ARG A 9 5.02 24.97 -15.96
C ARG A 9 3.52 24.72 -15.87
N LYS A 10 2.95 24.17 -16.94
CA LYS A 10 1.56 23.70 -16.90
C LYS A 10 1.45 22.57 -15.89
N THR A 11 0.51 22.69 -14.99
CA THR A 11 0.13 21.60 -14.09
C THR A 11 -0.49 20.48 -14.90
N VAL A 12 0.03 19.26 -14.74
CA VAL A 12 -0.51 18.05 -15.38
C VAL A 12 -0.77 16.99 -14.33
N VAL A 13 -1.78 16.16 -14.56
CA VAL A 13 -2.05 15.00 -13.69
C VAL A 13 -1.04 13.92 -14.01
N LYS A 14 -0.37 13.42 -12.97
CA LYS A 14 0.68 12.39 -13.07
C LYS A 14 0.18 11.02 -12.66
N ALA A 15 -0.65 10.98 -11.63
CA ALA A 15 -1.04 9.77 -10.94
C ALA A 15 -2.48 9.85 -10.44
N LEU A 16 -3.10 8.69 -10.27
CA LEU A 16 -4.38 8.53 -9.56
C LEU A 16 -4.23 7.46 -8.49
N CYS A 17 -4.79 7.73 -7.33
CA CYS A 17 -5.09 6.72 -6.33
C CYS A 17 -6.58 6.37 -6.47
N LEU A 18 -6.89 5.16 -6.90
CA LEU A 18 -8.25 4.68 -7.09
C LEU A 18 -8.69 3.89 -5.86
N HIS A 19 -9.60 4.44 -5.08
CA HIS A 19 -10.26 3.72 -4.00
C HIS A 19 -11.25 2.72 -4.60
N ILE A 20 -10.72 1.59 -5.04
CA ILE A 20 -11.46 0.60 -5.83
C ILE A 20 -12.50 -0.16 -5.00
N ALA A 21 -12.31 -0.20 -3.69
CA ALA A 21 -13.24 -0.82 -2.74
C ALA A 21 -13.41 0.07 -1.51
N HIS A 22 -14.64 0.44 -1.18
CA HIS A 22 -15.05 0.98 0.12
C HIS A 22 -15.59 -0.16 0.97
N ASP A 23 -14.80 -1.20 1.14
CA ASP A 23 -15.02 -2.34 2.01
C ASP A 23 -13.69 -3.03 2.29
N CYS A 24 -13.58 -3.70 3.44
CA CYS A 24 -12.38 -4.43 3.85
C CYS A 24 -12.75 -5.69 4.63
N ASN A 25 -11.95 -6.72 4.50
CA ASN A 25 -12.07 -7.98 5.24
C ASN A 25 -11.26 -8.01 6.54
N LEU A 26 -10.53 -6.93 6.87
CA LEU A 26 -9.89 -6.71 8.16
C LEU A 26 -10.55 -5.53 8.90
N ALA A 27 -10.24 -5.40 10.20
CA ALA A 27 -10.67 -4.33 11.08
C ALA A 27 -9.43 -3.69 11.76
N CYS A 28 -8.55 -3.11 10.97
CA CYS A 28 -7.34 -2.48 11.48
C CYS A 28 -7.67 -1.29 12.38
N LYS A 29 -7.11 -1.24 13.59
CA LYS A 29 -7.46 -0.24 14.61
C LYS A 29 -7.13 1.19 14.19
N TYR A 30 -6.05 1.39 13.47
CA TYR A 30 -5.61 2.69 12.96
C TYR A 30 -6.16 3.03 11.57
N CYS A 31 -7.18 2.31 11.09
CA CYS A 31 -7.67 2.49 9.74
C CYS A 31 -8.34 3.85 9.57
N PHE A 32 -7.69 4.77 8.84
CA PHE A 32 -8.25 6.08 8.52
C PHE A 32 -9.52 6.02 7.65
N ALA A 33 -9.78 4.86 7.05
CA ALA A 33 -10.93 4.60 6.19
C ALA A 33 -12.07 3.88 6.94
N GLU A 34 -12.04 3.80 8.29
CA GLU A 34 -13.09 3.14 9.12
C GLU A 34 -13.46 1.76 8.57
N GLU A 35 -12.53 0.82 8.63
CA GLU A 35 -12.69 -0.52 8.05
C GLU A 35 -12.99 -0.53 6.54
N GLY A 36 -12.58 0.52 5.85
CA GLY A 36 -12.73 0.69 4.41
C GLY A 36 -13.97 1.47 3.98
N GLU A 37 -14.84 1.91 4.89
CA GLU A 37 -16.11 2.58 4.56
C GLU A 37 -15.96 4.07 4.22
N TYR A 38 -14.84 4.71 4.58
CA TYR A 38 -14.53 6.12 4.30
C TYR A 38 -15.65 7.08 4.77
N HIS A 39 -16.14 6.92 6.00
CA HIS A 39 -17.26 7.71 6.59
C HIS A 39 -18.56 7.64 5.76
N GLY A 40 -18.73 6.61 4.96
CA GLY A 40 -19.87 6.44 4.07
C GLY A 40 -20.53 5.08 4.17
N ARG A 41 -20.76 4.48 3.02
CA ARG A 41 -21.34 3.13 2.92
C ARG A 41 -20.33 2.19 2.26
N ARG A 42 -20.42 0.92 2.56
CA ARG A 42 -19.73 -0.14 1.82
C ARG A 42 -20.16 -0.12 0.36
N ALA A 43 -19.20 -0.04 -0.52
CA ALA A 43 -19.43 -0.02 -1.96
C ALA A 43 -18.18 -0.47 -2.70
N LEU A 44 -18.37 -0.98 -3.91
CA LEU A 44 -17.28 -1.29 -4.83
C LEU A 44 -17.35 -0.34 -6.03
N MET A 45 -16.20 0.14 -6.50
CA MET A 45 -16.14 0.98 -7.69
C MET A 45 -16.64 0.21 -8.90
N SER A 46 -17.53 0.81 -9.69
CA SER A 46 -17.95 0.20 -10.95
C SER A 46 -16.86 0.32 -12.00
N LEU A 47 -16.83 -0.62 -12.94
CA LEU A 47 -15.91 -0.59 -14.07
C LEU A 47 -16.03 0.72 -14.88
N GLU A 48 -17.25 1.22 -15.04
CA GLU A 48 -17.50 2.48 -15.78
C GLU A 48 -16.82 3.68 -15.10
N VAL A 49 -16.94 3.81 -13.78
CA VAL A 49 -16.29 4.88 -13.02
C VAL A 49 -14.78 4.77 -13.13
N GLY A 50 -14.22 3.57 -12.98
CA GLY A 50 -12.79 3.35 -13.12
C GLY A 50 -12.26 3.68 -14.52
N LYS A 51 -12.97 3.32 -15.59
CA LYS A 51 -12.62 3.72 -16.97
C LYS A 51 -12.60 5.22 -17.15
N LYS A 52 -13.63 5.93 -16.67
CA LYS A 52 -13.68 7.40 -16.71
C LYS A 52 -12.52 8.04 -15.96
N ALA A 53 -12.08 7.44 -14.86
CA ALA A 53 -10.90 7.92 -14.13
C ALA A 53 -9.61 7.76 -14.95
N LEU A 54 -9.43 6.64 -15.66
CA LEU A 54 -8.27 6.45 -16.55
C LEU A 54 -8.32 7.40 -17.75
N ASP A 55 -9.49 7.62 -18.35
CA ASP A 55 -9.68 8.61 -19.43
C ASP A 55 -9.34 10.02 -18.95
N PHE A 56 -9.78 10.39 -17.75
CA PHE A 56 -9.43 11.67 -17.12
C PHE A 56 -7.92 11.80 -16.95
N LEU A 57 -7.23 10.77 -16.46
CA LEU A 57 -5.78 10.78 -16.30
C LEU A 57 -5.07 11.00 -17.63
N VAL A 58 -5.45 10.27 -18.67
CA VAL A 58 -4.90 10.43 -20.03
C VAL A 58 -5.11 11.86 -20.55
N ALA A 59 -6.35 12.35 -20.49
CA ALA A 59 -6.73 13.68 -21.02
C ALA A 59 -6.00 14.83 -20.31
N ASN A 60 -5.69 14.69 -19.02
CA ASN A 60 -5.09 15.75 -18.21
C ASN A 60 -3.59 15.57 -17.95
N SER A 61 -2.94 14.59 -18.57
CA SER A 61 -1.50 14.29 -18.37
C SER A 61 -0.57 15.05 -19.32
N GLY A 62 -1.12 15.79 -20.29
CA GLY A 62 -0.33 16.51 -21.29
C GLY A 62 0.66 15.58 -22.02
N ASN A 63 1.89 16.02 -22.17
CA ASN A 63 2.95 15.24 -22.84
C ASN A 63 3.63 14.19 -21.93
N ARG A 64 3.16 14.01 -20.69
CA ARG A 64 3.71 13.00 -19.77
C ARG A 64 3.39 11.60 -20.29
N ARG A 65 4.43 10.82 -20.54
CA ARG A 65 4.30 9.45 -21.05
C ARG A 65 3.95 8.46 -19.91
N ASN A 66 4.71 8.50 -18.79
CA ASN A 66 4.52 7.57 -17.68
C ASN A 66 3.42 8.08 -16.74
N LEU A 67 2.37 7.29 -16.58
CA LEU A 67 1.22 7.56 -15.72
C LEU A 67 1.15 6.49 -14.63
N GLU A 68 0.85 6.89 -13.41
CA GLU A 68 0.80 6.00 -12.26
C GLU A 68 -0.65 5.83 -11.81
N VAL A 69 -1.05 4.59 -11.55
CA VAL A 69 -2.37 4.25 -11.02
C VAL A 69 -2.17 3.29 -9.86
N ASP A 70 -2.59 3.72 -8.69
CA ASP A 70 -2.55 2.92 -7.48
C ASP A 70 -3.96 2.41 -7.14
N PHE A 71 -4.13 1.08 -7.15
CA PHE A 71 -5.35 0.43 -6.67
C PHE A 71 -5.28 0.31 -5.16
N PHE A 72 -6.10 1.08 -4.52
CA PHE A 72 -6.16 1.29 -3.08
C PHE A 72 -7.61 1.17 -2.57
N GLY A 73 -7.84 1.57 -1.32
CA GLY A 73 -9.16 1.63 -0.71
C GLY A 73 -9.19 0.89 0.61
N GLY A 74 -10.26 0.15 0.89
CA GLY A 74 -10.32 -0.80 1.99
C GLY A 74 -9.43 -2.02 1.67
N GLU A 75 -9.95 -2.99 0.90
CA GLU A 75 -9.13 -4.08 0.33
C GLU A 75 -9.41 -4.21 -1.17
N PRO A 76 -8.46 -3.83 -2.04
CA PRO A 76 -8.66 -3.86 -3.49
C PRO A 76 -8.99 -5.23 -4.07
N LEU A 77 -8.50 -6.31 -3.47
CA LEU A 77 -8.78 -7.67 -3.93
C LEU A 77 -10.26 -8.08 -3.74
N MET A 78 -11.04 -7.33 -2.97
CA MET A 78 -12.49 -7.50 -2.91
C MET A 78 -13.21 -7.05 -4.19
N ASN A 79 -12.53 -6.24 -5.04
CA ASN A 79 -13.03 -5.80 -6.34
C ASN A 79 -12.10 -6.24 -7.48
N TRP A 80 -11.56 -7.44 -7.37
CA TRP A 80 -10.47 -7.93 -8.22
C TRP A 80 -10.82 -7.98 -9.71
N ASP A 81 -12.04 -8.37 -10.06
CA ASP A 81 -12.45 -8.42 -11.46
C ASP A 81 -12.43 -7.05 -12.13
N VAL A 82 -12.84 -6.02 -11.40
CA VAL A 82 -12.78 -4.64 -11.90
C VAL A 82 -11.32 -4.17 -12.00
N VAL A 83 -10.44 -4.53 -11.06
CA VAL A 83 -9.00 -4.23 -11.16
C VAL A 83 -8.41 -4.82 -12.44
N LYS A 84 -8.67 -6.12 -12.72
CA LYS A 84 -8.18 -6.79 -13.94
C LYS A 84 -8.66 -6.09 -15.22
N GLU A 85 -9.94 -5.75 -15.28
CA GLU A 85 -10.51 -5.07 -16.45
C GLU A 85 -9.99 -3.63 -16.62
N LEU A 86 -9.73 -2.91 -15.53
CA LEU A 86 -9.13 -1.58 -15.60
C LEU A 86 -7.67 -1.62 -16.08
N VAL A 87 -6.90 -2.60 -15.63
CA VAL A 87 -5.54 -2.81 -16.15
C VAL A 87 -5.57 -3.07 -17.64
N LYS A 88 -6.43 -3.98 -18.11
CA LYS A 88 -6.61 -4.27 -19.53
C LYS A 88 -7.05 -3.03 -20.33
N TYR A 89 -7.98 -2.27 -19.78
CA TYR A 89 -8.43 -1.02 -20.40
C TYR A 89 -7.28 0.02 -20.48
N GLY A 90 -6.54 0.23 -19.41
CA GLY A 90 -5.38 1.13 -19.41
C GLY A 90 -4.35 0.73 -20.47
N ARG A 91 -4.02 -0.58 -20.57
CA ARG A 91 -3.11 -1.10 -21.62
C ARG A 91 -3.62 -0.78 -23.03
N SER A 92 -4.94 -0.83 -23.26
CA SER A 92 -5.50 -0.49 -24.59
C SER A 92 -5.34 0.98 -24.97
N LEU A 93 -5.24 1.89 -23.99
CA LEU A 93 -5.05 3.33 -24.22
C LEU A 93 -3.59 3.70 -24.53
N GLU A 94 -2.62 2.84 -24.18
CA GLU A 94 -1.19 3.20 -24.20
C GLU A 94 -0.69 3.59 -25.59
N LYS A 95 -0.99 2.76 -26.60
CA LYS A 95 -0.50 2.98 -27.97
C LYS A 95 -1.10 4.23 -28.61
N GLU A 96 -2.41 4.40 -28.52
CA GLU A 96 -3.13 5.51 -29.14
C GLU A 96 -2.71 6.87 -28.56
N HIS A 97 -2.55 6.92 -27.23
CA HIS A 97 -2.25 8.16 -26.53
C HIS A 97 -0.76 8.37 -26.21
N ASN A 98 0.13 7.48 -26.68
CA ASN A 98 1.56 7.49 -26.35
C ASN A 98 1.81 7.56 -24.83
N LYS A 99 1.11 6.71 -24.08
CA LYS A 99 1.22 6.58 -22.62
C LYS A 99 1.80 5.25 -22.23
N LEU A 100 2.26 5.16 -20.98
CA LEU A 100 2.69 3.93 -20.33
C LEU A 100 2.15 3.96 -18.90
N PHE A 101 1.24 3.04 -18.58
CA PHE A 101 0.69 2.93 -17.24
C PHE A 101 1.59 2.07 -16.34
N ARG A 102 1.85 2.58 -15.15
CA ARG A 102 2.50 1.88 -14.05
C ARG A 102 1.44 1.63 -12.98
N PHE A 103 0.98 0.39 -12.91
CA PHE A 103 -0.03 -0.01 -11.93
C PHE A 103 0.63 -0.45 -10.63
N THR A 104 0.10 -0.02 -9.52
CA THR A 104 0.45 -0.45 -8.16
C THR A 104 -0.79 -1.01 -7.49
N LEU A 105 -0.62 -2.01 -6.64
CA LEU A 105 -1.66 -2.60 -5.80
C LEU A 105 -1.19 -2.56 -4.35
N THR A 106 -2.02 -2.05 -3.45
CA THR A 106 -1.81 -2.13 -2.00
C THR A 106 -2.81 -3.12 -1.41
N THR A 107 -2.34 -4.18 -0.77
CA THR A 107 -3.21 -5.24 -0.24
C THR A 107 -2.84 -5.68 1.17
N ASN A 108 -3.84 -6.09 1.95
CA ASN A 108 -3.65 -6.75 3.24
C ASN A 108 -3.32 -8.25 3.11
N GLY A 109 -3.34 -8.80 1.90
CA GLY A 109 -2.92 -10.16 1.58
C GLY A 109 -3.91 -11.29 1.91
N VAL A 110 -5.00 -11.01 2.59
CA VAL A 110 -5.97 -12.07 2.99
C VAL A 110 -6.49 -12.84 1.77
N LEU A 111 -6.82 -12.12 0.68
CA LEU A 111 -7.34 -12.69 -0.57
C LEU A 111 -6.26 -13.03 -1.60
N LEU A 112 -4.98 -12.80 -1.27
CA LEU A 112 -3.87 -13.13 -2.16
C LEU A 112 -3.79 -14.64 -2.37
N ASN A 113 -3.84 -15.05 -3.64
CA ASN A 113 -3.75 -16.43 -4.11
C ASN A 113 -2.86 -16.52 -5.35
N ASP A 114 -2.68 -17.71 -5.91
CA ASP A 114 -1.77 -17.94 -7.03
C ASP A 114 -2.19 -17.20 -8.30
N GLU A 115 -3.49 -17.12 -8.61
CA GLU A 115 -4.01 -16.35 -9.75
C GLU A 115 -3.68 -14.86 -9.61
N VAL A 116 -3.92 -14.29 -8.43
CA VAL A 116 -3.61 -12.88 -8.14
C VAL A 116 -2.11 -12.62 -8.23
N MET A 117 -1.29 -13.53 -7.69
CA MET A 117 0.17 -13.41 -7.74
C MET A 117 0.68 -13.42 -9.17
N GLU A 118 0.21 -14.35 -10.01
CA GLU A 118 0.58 -14.45 -11.42
C GLU A 118 0.20 -13.19 -12.19
N PHE A 119 -1.03 -12.70 -12.02
CA PHE A 119 -1.47 -11.46 -12.64
C PHE A 119 -0.63 -10.26 -12.19
N CYS A 120 -0.37 -10.13 -10.89
CA CYS A 120 0.46 -9.04 -10.37
C CYS A 120 1.91 -9.10 -10.88
N ASN A 121 2.47 -10.30 -11.02
CA ASN A 121 3.81 -10.47 -11.57
C ASN A 121 3.91 -10.01 -13.03
N LYS A 122 2.82 -10.15 -13.78
CA LYS A 122 2.76 -9.76 -15.19
C LYS A 122 2.45 -8.27 -15.37
N GLU A 123 1.52 -7.73 -14.62
CA GLU A 123 0.90 -6.43 -14.92
C GLU A 123 1.24 -5.32 -13.93
N MET A 124 1.54 -5.64 -12.66
CA MET A 124 1.80 -4.62 -11.64
C MET A 124 3.27 -4.22 -11.60
N SER A 125 3.54 -2.93 -11.75
CA SER A 125 4.88 -2.36 -11.61
C SER A 125 5.39 -2.45 -10.18
N ASN A 126 4.49 -2.44 -9.20
CA ASN A 126 4.80 -2.58 -7.78
C ASN A 126 3.60 -3.15 -7.02
N VAL A 127 3.86 -3.83 -5.91
CA VAL A 127 2.83 -4.30 -4.98
C VAL A 127 3.25 -3.99 -3.55
N VAL A 128 2.36 -3.37 -2.79
CA VAL A 128 2.55 -3.08 -1.37
C VAL A 128 1.81 -4.13 -0.55
N LEU A 129 2.55 -4.83 0.31
CA LEU A 129 2.09 -5.90 1.18
C LEU A 129 2.01 -5.36 2.61
N SER A 130 0.81 -5.19 3.14
CA SER A 130 0.61 -4.56 4.45
C SER A 130 0.82 -5.55 5.59
N LEU A 131 1.89 -5.36 6.36
CA LEU A 131 2.26 -6.16 7.54
C LEU A 131 2.95 -5.24 8.55
N ASP A 132 2.57 -5.30 9.83
CA ASP A 132 3.09 -4.36 10.84
C ASP A 132 4.28 -4.90 11.66
N GLY A 133 4.92 -5.96 11.19
CA GLY A 133 6.11 -6.53 11.86
C GLY A 133 5.82 -7.84 12.55
N ARG A 134 6.28 -7.99 13.80
CA ARG A 134 6.12 -9.20 14.62
C ARG A 134 4.64 -9.58 14.77
N LYS A 135 4.40 -10.86 14.98
CA LYS A 135 3.04 -11.42 15.05
C LYS A 135 2.14 -10.69 16.04
N GLU A 136 2.62 -10.48 17.26
CA GLU A 136 1.86 -9.81 18.31
C GLU A 136 1.52 -8.35 17.96
N VAL A 137 2.41 -7.65 17.26
CA VAL A 137 2.18 -6.28 16.79
C VAL A 137 1.12 -6.27 15.68
N ASN A 138 1.34 -7.07 14.64
CA ASN A 138 0.40 -7.18 13.52
C ASN A 138 -0.99 -7.61 13.98
N ASP A 139 -1.10 -8.66 14.77
CA ASP A 139 -2.39 -9.23 15.17
C ASP A 139 -3.16 -8.30 16.14
N LYS A 140 -2.44 -7.46 16.91
CA LYS A 140 -3.07 -6.42 17.73
C LYS A 140 -3.69 -5.30 16.91
N MET A 141 -3.01 -4.87 15.83
CA MET A 141 -3.39 -3.68 15.08
C MET A 141 -4.17 -4.00 13.80
N ARG A 142 -4.01 -5.19 13.22
CA ARG A 142 -4.62 -5.65 11.98
C ARG A 142 -5.42 -6.95 12.15
N PRO A 143 -6.37 -7.02 13.09
CA PRO A 143 -7.19 -8.20 13.29
C PRO A 143 -8.26 -8.34 12.19
N PHE A 144 -8.79 -9.56 12.06
CA PHE A 144 -10.08 -9.78 11.45
C PHE A 144 -11.21 -9.14 12.27
N ARG A 145 -12.38 -8.95 11.66
CA ARG A 145 -13.59 -8.43 12.34
C ARG A 145 -14.03 -9.27 13.55
N ASN A 146 -13.68 -10.56 13.57
CA ASN A 146 -13.94 -11.46 14.70
C ASN A 146 -12.84 -11.43 15.77
N GLY A 147 -11.90 -10.51 15.68
CA GLY A 147 -10.80 -10.31 16.63
C GLY A 147 -9.62 -11.29 16.45
N LYS A 148 -9.68 -12.26 15.54
CA LYS A 148 -8.55 -13.16 15.28
C LYS A 148 -7.43 -12.41 14.57
N GLY A 149 -6.18 -12.79 14.84
CA GLY A 149 -5.01 -12.27 14.16
C GLY A 149 -4.94 -12.67 12.68
N SER A 150 -4.34 -11.84 11.86
CA SER A 150 -4.18 -12.07 10.42
C SER A 150 -2.79 -12.60 10.04
N TYR A 151 -1.80 -12.48 10.92
CA TYR A 151 -0.39 -12.74 10.65
C TYR A 151 -0.13 -14.14 10.06
N ASP A 152 -0.60 -15.20 10.72
CA ASP A 152 -0.33 -16.58 10.30
C ASP A 152 -0.90 -16.91 8.92
N LEU A 153 -1.94 -16.20 8.50
CA LEU A 153 -2.54 -16.37 7.18
C LEU A 153 -1.76 -15.64 6.10
N ILE A 154 -1.32 -14.39 6.38
CA ILE A 154 -0.79 -13.51 5.34
C ILE A 154 0.72 -13.70 5.11
N VAL A 155 1.51 -13.96 6.15
CA VAL A 155 2.98 -14.05 6.03
C VAL A 155 3.45 -15.11 5.04
N PRO A 156 2.95 -16.36 5.07
CA PRO A 156 3.36 -17.36 4.07
C PRO A 156 3.03 -16.96 2.63
N LYS A 157 1.91 -16.24 2.44
CA LYS A 157 1.52 -15.72 1.12
C LYS A 157 2.46 -14.61 0.66
N PHE A 158 2.84 -13.71 1.55
CA PHE A 158 3.78 -12.62 1.25
C PHE A 158 5.17 -13.15 0.90
N GLN A 159 5.66 -14.13 1.64
CA GLN A 159 6.93 -14.80 1.34
C GLN A 159 6.90 -15.44 -0.06
N LYS A 160 5.87 -16.24 -0.35
CA LYS A 160 5.68 -16.85 -1.68
C LYS A 160 5.62 -15.80 -2.78
N PHE A 161 4.91 -14.70 -2.55
CA PHE A 161 4.79 -13.62 -3.54
C PHE A 161 6.12 -12.90 -3.76
N ALA A 162 6.85 -12.55 -2.70
CA ALA A 162 8.16 -11.91 -2.80
C ALA A 162 9.16 -12.76 -3.58
N GLU A 163 9.19 -14.07 -3.31
CA GLU A 163 10.01 -15.04 -4.05
C GLU A 163 9.61 -15.12 -5.53
N SER A 164 8.31 -15.16 -5.83
CA SER A 164 7.81 -15.22 -7.21
C SER A 164 8.17 -13.98 -8.04
N ARG A 165 8.48 -12.86 -7.38
CA ARG A 165 8.98 -11.61 -7.99
C ARG A 165 10.50 -11.47 -7.96
N ASN A 166 11.24 -12.52 -7.60
CA ASN A 166 12.70 -12.45 -7.42
C ASN A 166 13.12 -11.34 -6.44
N GLN A 167 12.35 -11.14 -5.39
CA GLN A 167 12.58 -10.13 -4.35
C GLN A 167 12.67 -8.68 -4.87
N THR A 168 11.94 -8.35 -5.94
CA THR A 168 11.93 -7.01 -6.54
C THR A 168 10.51 -6.48 -6.76
N ASN A 169 10.37 -5.16 -6.87
CA ASN A 169 9.11 -4.49 -7.22
C ASN A 169 7.94 -4.82 -6.29
N TYR A 170 8.20 -4.97 -5.01
CA TYR A 170 7.23 -5.04 -3.94
C TYR A 170 7.76 -4.30 -2.70
N TYR A 171 6.89 -4.01 -1.77
CA TYR A 171 7.28 -3.58 -0.42
C TYR A 171 6.42 -4.31 0.61
N VAL A 172 7.06 -4.83 1.66
CA VAL A 172 6.37 -5.07 2.92
C VAL A 172 6.32 -3.75 3.65
N ARG A 173 5.12 -3.24 3.91
CA ARG A 173 4.91 -1.93 4.54
C ARG A 173 4.17 -2.10 5.85
N GLY A 174 4.81 -1.65 6.92
CA GLY A 174 4.25 -1.64 8.26
C GLY A 174 4.00 -0.24 8.79
N THR A 175 3.16 -0.19 9.80
CA THR A 175 2.87 1.02 10.56
C THR A 175 3.24 0.77 12.01
N PHE A 176 4.14 1.59 12.57
CA PHE A 176 4.39 1.55 14.01
C PHE A 176 3.52 2.56 14.76
N THR A 177 3.21 2.22 15.98
CA THR A 177 2.35 2.99 16.86
C THR A 177 3.02 3.17 18.22
N ARG A 178 2.41 3.90 19.14
CA ARG A 178 2.87 3.96 20.53
C ARG A 178 2.99 2.57 21.19
N ASN A 179 2.28 1.57 20.67
CA ASN A 179 2.31 0.21 21.21
C ASN A 179 3.57 -0.60 20.85
N ASN A 180 4.35 -0.14 19.86
CA ASN A 180 5.59 -0.80 19.41
C ASN A 180 6.65 0.24 19.04
N LEU A 181 7.01 1.11 19.97
CA LEU A 181 8.09 2.08 19.77
C LEU A 181 9.45 1.42 19.51
N ASP A 182 9.58 0.12 19.85
CA ASP A 182 10.71 -0.74 19.50
C ASP A 182 10.64 -1.31 18.06
N PHE A 183 10.18 -0.49 17.14
CA PHE A 183 9.88 -0.87 15.76
C PHE A 183 11.10 -1.35 14.95
N SER A 184 12.33 -1.07 15.41
CA SER A 184 13.53 -1.68 14.79
C SER A 184 13.45 -3.20 14.80
N LYS A 185 12.90 -3.79 15.86
CA LYS A 185 12.66 -5.25 15.96
C LYS A 185 11.66 -5.75 14.92
N ASP A 186 10.68 -4.91 14.54
CA ASP A 186 9.70 -5.23 13.51
C ASP A 186 10.33 -5.20 12.12
N VAL A 187 11.21 -4.24 11.86
CA VAL A 187 11.99 -4.17 10.61
C VAL A 187 12.96 -5.33 10.49
N LEU A 188 13.69 -5.67 11.55
CA LEU A 188 14.59 -6.83 11.58
C LEU A 188 13.80 -8.14 11.39
N HIS A 189 12.61 -8.22 11.97
CA HIS A 189 11.73 -9.36 11.75
C HIS A 189 11.35 -9.55 10.27
N TYR A 190 11.15 -8.48 9.50
CA TYR A 190 10.96 -8.61 8.05
C TYR A 190 12.19 -9.22 7.37
N ALA A 191 13.39 -8.80 7.77
CA ALA A 191 14.63 -9.35 7.23
C ALA A 191 14.77 -10.84 7.57
N ASP A 192 14.46 -11.25 8.81
CA ASP A 192 14.45 -12.65 9.25
C ASP A 192 13.44 -13.50 8.47
N LEU A 193 12.29 -12.91 8.06
CA LEU A 193 11.32 -13.55 7.19
C LEU A 193 11.76 -13.64 5.72
N GLY A 194 12.92 -13.07 5.38
CA GLY A 194 13.51 -13.10 4.02
C GLY A 194 13.04 -12.00 3.09
N PHE A 195 12.34 -10.97 3.57
CA PHE A 195 11.95 -9.82 2.75
C PHE A 195 13.14 -8.88 2.50
N LYS A 196 13.32 -8.42 1.26
CA LYS A 196 14.39 -7.51 0.86
C LYS A 196 13.92 -6.08 0.58
N GLN A 197 12.61 -5.87 0.49
CA GLN A 197 12.02 -4.57 0.22
C GLN A 197 11.02 -4.27 1.32
N MET A 198 11.30 -3.27 2.15
CA MET A 198 10.48 -2.98 3.32
C MET A 198 10.40 -1.47 3.59
N SER A 199 9.32 -1.07 4.25
CA SER A 199 9.07 0.29 4.72
C SER A 199 8.33 0.23 6.05
N MET A 200 8.72 1.08 6.99
CA MET A 200 8.05 1.23 8.28
C MET A 200 7.74 2.71 8.49
N GLU A 201 6.48 3.04 8.78
CA GLU A 201 6.01 4.41 8.90
C GLU A 201 5.31 4.65 10.24
N PRO A 202 5.41 5.86 10.82
CA PRO A 202 4.66 6.20 12.01
C PRO A 202 3.16 6.27 11.72
N VAL A 203 2.34 5.88 12.68
CA VAL A 203 0.89 6.04 12.60
C VAL A 203 0.51 7.52 12.57
N VAL A 204 -0.48 7.85 11.75
CA VAL A 204 -1.22 9.11 11.81
C VAL A 204 -2.55 8.82 12.48
N ALA A 205 -2.77 9.37 13.67
CA ALA A 205 -3.91 9.08 14.52
C ALA A 205 -4.37 10.33 15.27
N SER A 206 -5.61 10.32 15.78
CA SER A 206 -6.07 11.38 16.68
C SER A 206 -5.32 11.30 18.02
N PRO A 207 -4.99 12.43 18.67
CA PRO A 207 -4.33 12.43 19.98
C PRO A 207 -5.08 11.66 21.07
N GLU A 208 -6.39 11.45 20.89
CA GLU A 208 -7.25 10.70 21.82
C GLU A 208 -7.09 9.18 21.67
N ASP A 209 -6.56 8.70 20.55
CA ASP A 209 -6.36 7.28 20.32
C ASP A 209 -5.27 6.73 21.24
N ASP A 210 -5.49 5.56 21.82
CA ASP A 210 -4.57 4.91 22.75
C ASP A 210 -3.25 4.46 22.10
N TYR A 211 -3.24 4.31 20.80
CA TYR A 211 -2.08 3.94 19.96
C TYR A 211 -1.38 5.14 19.32
N ALA A 212 -1.91 6.35 19.50
CA ALA A 212 -1.33 7.56 18.91
C ALA A 212 0.06 7.88 19.47
N ILE A 213 1.00 8.20 18.59
CA ILE A 213 2.32 8.72 18.98
C ILE A 213 2.15 10.11 19.56
N ARG A 214 2.81 10.36 20.68
CA ARG A 214 2.77 11.62 21.41
C ARG A 214 4.14 12.27 21.46
N GLU A 215 4.20 13.55 21.81
CA GLU A 215 5.44 14.30 21.91
C GLU A 215 6.45 13.66 22.89
N GLU A 216 5.95 13.10 23.99
CA GLU A 216 6.75 12.36 24.99
C GLU A 216 7.41 11.09 24.46
N ASP A 217 6.93 10.53 23.34
CA ASP A 217 7.46 9.31 22.70
C ASP A 217 8.64 9.63 21.74
N LEU A 218 8.80 10.92 21.33
CA LEU A 218 9.80 11.31 20.32
C LEU A 218 11.24 10.95 20.70
N PRO A 219 11.70 11.11 21.95
CA PRO A 219 13.07 10.70 22.31
C PRO A 219 13.30 9.20 22.07
N SER A 220 12.34 8.36 22.45
CA SER A 220 12.43 6.91 22.24
C SER A 220 12.41 6.56 20.74
N ILE A 221 11.63 7.26 19.94
CA ILE A 221 11.56 7.05 18.48
C ILE A 221 12.91 7.41 17.83
N LEU A 222 13.53 8.52 18.24
CA LEU A 222 14.84 8.92 17.70
C LEU A 222 15.91 7.88 18.06
N GLU A 223 15.97 7.45 19.33
CA GLU A 223 16.88 6.38 19.75
C GLU A 223 16.67 5.09 18.97
N GLU A 224 15.41 4.75 18.65
CA GLU A 224 15.09 3.55 17.91
C GLU A 224 15.48 3.62 16.44
N TYR A 225 15.42 4.81 15.82
CA TYR A 225 15.98 5.00 14.48
C TYR A 225 17.50 4.85 14.47
N ASP A 226 18.21 5.33 15.51
CA ASP A 226 19.66 5.14 15.62
C ASP A 226 19.99 3.64 15.74
N LYS A 227 19.29 2.90 16.60
CA LYS A 227 19.43 1.41 16.70
C LYS A 227 19.18 0.71 15.38
N LEU A 228 18.14 1.15 14.63
CA LEU A 228 17.84 0.60 13.32
C LEU A 228 18.95 0.87 12.30
N ALA A 229 19.51 2.09 12.32
CA ALA A 229 20.62 2.47 11.45
C ALA A 229 21.86 1.62 11.73
N ASP A 230 22.22 1.42 13.01
CA ASP A 230 23.33 0.57 13.41
C ASP A 230 23.12 -0.89 12.95
N ALA A 231 21.95 -1.44 13.23
CA ALA A 231 21.61 -2.82 12.81
C ALA A 231 21.64 -2.98 11.27
N TYR A 232 21.23 -1.96 10.52
CA TYR A 232 21.24 -1.99 9.06
C TYR A 232 22.65 -2.03 8.46
N LEU A 233 23.65 -1.51 9.18
CA LEU A 233 25.06 -1.54 8.75
C LEU A 233 25.70 -2.93 8.97
N GLU A 234 25.12 -3.75 9.84
CA GLU A 234 25.60 -5.11 10.14
C GLU A 234 24.98 -6.18 9.23
N TYR A 235 23.88 -5.86 8.54
CA TYR A 235 23.16 -6.73 7.59
C TYR A 235 23.70 -6.60 6.17
#